data_b6553594bb70835645f8fac9352a1651
#
_entry.id   b6553594bb70835645f8fac9352a1651
#
_cell.length_a   1.000
_cell.length_b   1.000
_cell.length_c   1.000
_cell.angle_alpha   90.00
_cell.angle_beta   90.00
_cell.angle_gamma   90.00
#
_symmetry.space_group_name_H-M   'P 1'
#
loop_
_entity.id
_entity.type
_entity.pdbx_description
1 polymer ?
#
loop_
_entity_poly.entity_id
_entity_poly.type
_entity_poly.pdbx_seq_one_letter_code
_entity_poly.pdbx_strand_id
1 'polypeptide(L)' 'MENVILQVQGMSCNHCVQAIEKAVGKLDGVSSVKVKLSEAEVDVAFDSAKITVEEIKEAIDDQGYDVE' A
#
# COMPACT_ATOMS: atom_id res chain seq x y z
N MET A 1 -11.27 -9.56 -7.80
CA MET A 1 -10.42 -8.59 -7.08
C MET A 1 -10.22 -9.01 -5.64
N GLU A 2 -9.01 -8.96 -5.21
CA GLU A 2 -8.66 -9.25 -3.83
C GLU A 2 -8.47 -7.94 -3.07
N ASN A 3 -8.79 -7.97 -1.78
CA ASN A 3 -8.51 -6.83 -0.90
C ASN A 3 -7.59 -7.28 0.21
N VAL A 4 -6.61 -6.45 0.53
CA VAL A 4 -5.70 -6.72 1.64
C VAL A 4 -5.54 -5.45 2.47
N ILE A 5 -5.49 -5.63 3.77
CA ILE A 5 -5.22 -4.53 4.70
C ILE A 5 -3.85 -4.77 5.30
N LEU A 6 -2.94 -3.84 5.04
CA LEU A 6 -1.56 -3.95 5.50
C LEU A 6 -1.32 -2.97 6.64
N GLN A 7 -0.64 -3.44 7.68
CA GLN A 7 -0.22 -2.58 8.79
C GLN A 7 1.10 -1.94 8.40
N VAL A 8 1.12 -0.61 8.32
CA VAL A 8 2.29 0.13 7.88
C VAL A 8 2.71 1.11 8.96
N GLN A 9 3.95 0.99 9.41
CA GLN A 9 4.52 1.86 10.43
C GLN A 9 5.32 2.98 9.77
N GLY A 10 5.37 4.12 10.45
CA GLY A 10 6.16 5.25 9.98
C GLY A 10 5.38 6.29 9.20
N MET A 11 4.10 6.08 8.98
CA MET A 11 3.25 7.08 8.34
C MET A 11 2.87 8.13 9.36
N SER A 12 3.40 9.33 9.22
CA SER A 12 3.18 10.37 10.21
C SER A 12 2.55 11.65 9.64
N CYS A 13 2.35 11.73 8.33
CA CYS A 13 1.78 12.93 7.70
C CYS A 13 1.12 12.61 6.36
N ASN A 14 0.41 13.60 5.82
CA ASN A 14 -0.28 13.43 4.53
C ASN A 14 0.66 13.17 3.36
N HIS A 15 1.88 13.67 3.44
CA HIS A 15 2.86 13.40 2.39
C HIS A 15 3.21 11.91 2.33
N CYS A 16 3.26 11.26 3.48
CA CYS A 16 3.50 9.81 3.54
C CYS A 16 2.35 9.06 2.87
N VAL A 17 1.12 9.47 3.15
CA VAL A 17 -0.06 8.89 2.54
C VAL A 17 0.00 8.98 1.01
N GLN A 18 0.32 10.18 0.50
CA GLN A 18 0.40 10.41 -0.93
C GLN A 18 1.51 9.59 -1.57
N ALA A 19 2.66 9.48 -0.91
CA ALA A 19 3.78 8.71 -1.42
C ALA A 19 3.40 7.23 -1.57
N ILE A 20 2.73 6.68 -0.57
CA ILE A 20 2.29 5.28 -0.62
C ILE A 20 1.23 5.09 -1.71
N GLU A 21 0.27 5.99 -1.79
CA GLU A 21 -0.78 5.90 -2.81
C GLU A 21 -0.19 5.92 -4.22
N LYS A 22 0.79 6.77 -4.45
CA LYS A 22 1.45 6.85 -5.75
C LYS A 22 2.27 5.60 -6.03
N ALA A 23 3.05 5.15 -5.06
CA ALA A 23 3.93 4.01 -5.25
C ALA A 23 3.15 2.72 -5.51
N VAL A 24 2.09 2.50 -4.74
CA VAL A 24 1.30 1.28 -4.86
C VAL A 24 0.29 1.40 -6.00
N GLY A 25 -0.32 2.57 -6.16
CA GLY A 25 -1.36 2.77 -7.17
C GLY A 25 -0.88 2.63 -8.60
N LYS A 26 0.41 2.86 -8.86
CA LYS A 26 0.97 2.73 -10.20
C LYS A 26 1.38 1.31 -10.56
N LEU A 27 1.30 0.38 -9.62
CA LEU A 27 1.65 -1.00 -9.89
C LEU A 27 0.60 -1.66 -10.77
N ASP A 28 1.06 -2.44 -11.75
CA ASP A 28 0.16 -3.15 -12.64
C ASP A 28 -0.58 -4.21 -11.83
N GLY A 29 -1.89 -4.21 -11.93
CA GLY A 29 -2.74 -5.13 -11.18
C GLY A 29 -3.39 -4.52 -9.95
N VAL A 30 -2.97 -3.32 -9.53
CA VAL A 30 -3.60 -2.63 -8.41
C VAL A 30 -4.76 -1.77 -8.93
N SER A 31 -5.94 -1.98 -8.37
CA SER A 31 -7.14 -1.26 -8.74
C SER A 31 -7.34 0.00 -7.92
N SER A 32 -7.11 -0.09 -6.62
CA SER A 32 -7.26 1.08 -5.75
C SER A 32 -6.41 0.93 -4.50
N VAL A 33 -6.07 2.07 -3.91
CA VAL A 33 -5.30 2.12 -2.66
C VAL A 33 -5.98 3.13 -1.76
N LYS A 34 -6.24 2.72 -0.52
CA LYS A 34 -6.83 3.61 0.48
C LYS A 34 -5.98 3.56 1.73
N VAL A 35 -5.44 4.70 2.12
CA VAL A 35 -4.59 4.79 3.30
C VAL A 35 -5.38 5.38 4.46
N LYS A 36 -5.32 4.71 5.61
CA LYS A 36 -5.95 5.17 6.84
C LYS A 36 -4.86 5.54 7.83
N LEU A 37 -4.51 6.81 7.84
CA LEU A 37 -3.38 7.29 8.64
C LEU A 37 -3.57 7.07 10.14
N SER A 38 -4.76 7.33 10.64
CA SER A 38 -5.05 7.19 12.06
C SER A 38 -4.97 5.74 12.55
N GLU A 39 -5.14 4.78 11.65
CA GLU A 39 -5.12 3.37 11.98
C GLU A 39 -3.81 2.70 11.53
N ALA A 40 -2.95 3.45 10.86
CA ALA A 40 -1.70 2.95 10.30
C ALA A 40 -1.95 1.77 9.35
N GLU A 41 -3.02 1.86 8.55
CA GLU A 41 -3.42 0.79 7.63
C GLU A 41 -3.44 1.27 6.19
N VAL A 42 -3.10 0.36 5.29
CA VAL A 42 -3.22 0.59 3.85
C VAL A 42 -4.10 -0.52 3.29
N ASP A 43 -5.24 -0.13 2.72
CA ASP A 43 -6.18 -1.06 2.12
C ASP A 43 -5.97 -1.04 0.61
N VAL A 44 -5.62 -2.18 0.04
CA VAL A 44 -5.30 -2.29 -1.38
C VAL A 44 -6.25 -3.28 -2.05
N ALA A 45 -6.88 -2.85 -3.14
CA ALA A 45 -7.66 -3.73 -4.01
C ALA A 45 -6.80 -4.06 -5.23
N PHE A 46 -6.59 -5.33 -5.49
CA PHE A 46 -5.68 -5.75 -6.54
C PHE A 46 -6.16 -7.04 -7.22
N ASP A 47 -5.61 -7.29 -8.39
CA ASP A 47 -5.86 -8.52 -9.14
C ASP A 47 -4.74 -9.51 -8.83
N SER A 48 -5.04 -10.56 -8.08
CA SER A 48 -4.05 -11.53 -7.65
C SER A 48 -3.43 -12.32 -8.79
N ALA A 49 -4.03 -12.29 -9.97
CA ALA A 49 -3.45 -12.89 -11.16
C ALA A 49 -2.33 -12.03 -11.77
N LYS A 50 -2.26 -10.77 -11.39
CA LYS A 50 -1.27 -9.83 -11.95
C LYS A 50 -0.20 -9.42 -10.95
N ILE A 51 -0.55 -9.34 -9.67
CA ILE A 51 0.38 -8.87 -8.64
C ILE A 51 0.11 -9.61 -7.34
N THR A 52 1.15 -9.76 -6.53
CA THR A 52 1.05 -10.43 -5.24
C THR A 52 1.10 -9.43 -4.09
N VAL A 53 0.63 -9.86 -2.91
CA VAL A 53 0.70 -9.05 -1.70
C VAL A 53 2.16 -8.71 -1.39
N GLU A 54 3.08 -9.65 -1.62
CA GLU A 54 4.49 -9.41 -1.36
C GLU A 54 5.06 -8.30 -2.22
N GLU A 55 4.65 -8.19 -3.47
CA GLU A 55 5.07 -7.11 -4.35
C GLU A 55 4.54 -5.77 -3.86
N ILE A 56 3.32 -5.75 -3.35
CA ILE A 56 2.72 -4.54 -2.79
C ILE A 56 3.48 -4.11 -1.55
N LYS A 57 3.79 -5.05 -0.67
CA LYS A 57 4.57 -4.77 0.54
C LYS A 57 5.95 -4.23 0.19
N GLU A 58 6.58 -4.80 -0.82
CA GLU A 58 7.90 -4.37 -1.26
C GLU A 58 7.87 -2.93 -1.76
N ALA A 59 6.82 -2.56 -2.49
CA ALA A 59 6.67 -1.20 -2.98
C ALA A 59 6.54 -0.20 -1.84
N ILE A 60 5.83 -0.57 -0.78
CA ILE A 60 5.68 0.27 0.40
C ILE A 60 7.00 0.36 1.16
N ASP A 61 7.68 -0.76 1.31
CA ASP A 61 8.97 -0.82 2.00
C ASP A 61 10.01 0.06 1.28
N ASP A 62 9.98 0.07 -0.04
CA ASP A 62 10.89 0.89 -0.84
C ASP A 62 10.70 2.39 -0.60
N GLN A 63 9.55 2.79 -0.09
CA GLN A 63 9.29 4.19 0.27
C GLN A 63 9.83 4.54 1.65
N GLY A 64 10.40 3.57 2.37
CA GLY A 64 10.98 3.80 3.68
C GLY A 64 10.05 3.51 4.85
N TYR A 65 8.96 2.79 4.62
CA TYR A 65 8.00 2.46 5.68
C TYR A 65 8.08 0.98 6.02
N ASP A 66 7.80 0.66 7.27
CA ASP A 66 7.78 -0.73 7.72
C ASP A 66 6.39 -1.33 7.51
N VAL A 67 6.34 -2.45 6.83
CA VAL A 67 5.09 -3.17 6.57
C VAL A 67 5.09 -4.47 7.37
N GLU A 68 4.02 -4.67 8.10
CA GLU A 68 3.85 -5.91 8.86
C GLU A 68 3.03 -6.94 8.12
#